data_628960cfd6bc50ea155cc1d8d8b4054e
#
_entry.id   628960cfd6bc50ea155cc1d8d8b4054e
#
_cell.length_a   1.000
_cell.length_b   1.000
_cell.length_c   1.000
_cell.angle_alpha   90.00
_cell.angle_beta   90.00
_cell.angle_gamma   90.00
#
_symmetry.space_group_name_H-M   'P 1'
#
loop_
_entity.id
_entity.type
_entity.pdbx_description
1 polymer ?
#
loop_
_entity_poly.entity_id
_entity_poly.type
_entity_poly.pdbx_seq_one_letter_code
_entity_poly.pdbx_strand_id
1 'polypeptide(L)'
;MATKKSDTAIEIAGDYNMDEVLLVNHEGDKTDIKRMIVEFNIYESIYKNAVTGTLVIADAQNMIAKMPIQGTERLEFKLSTPGTRKLAHTVDASEETGHPFYIYKLTNKKQVSEGTMSYVLHFGSREFMRNLRVKVSQAYNGTMDDIVAQIFADKSYLDSRKR
;
A
#
# COMPACT_ATOMS: atom_id res chain seq x y z
N MET A 1 1.48 28.75 -15.55
CA MET A 1 0.54 27.83 -16.21
C MET A 1 1.17 26.45 -16.19
N ALA A 2 0.69 25.53 -15.36
CA ALA A 2 1.16 24.15 -15.37
C ALA A 2 0.53 23.44 -16.56
N THR A 3 1.33 23.01 -17.50
CA THR A 3 0.91 22.19 -18.65
C THR A 3 0.35 20.89 -18.11
N LYS A 4 -0.94 20.65 -18.34
CA LYS A 4 -1.59 19.38 -18.02
C LYS A 4 -0.92 18.31 -18.87
N LYS A 5 -0.11 17.46 -18.24
CA LYS A 5 0.55 16.32 -18.87
C LYS A 5 -0.53 15.45 -19.51
N SER A 6 -0.37 15.07 -20.76
CA SER A 6 -1.34 14.20 -21.43
C SER A 6 -1.27 12.81 -20.80
N ASP A 7 -2.37 12.32 -20.24
CA ASP A 7 -2.49 11.01 -19.59
C ASP A 7 -2.21 9.79 -20.52
N THR A 8 -1.82 10.04 -21.75
CA THR A 8 -1.82 9.01 -22.81
C THR A 8 -0.44 8.67 -23.40
N ALA A 9 0.59 9.46 -23.11
CA ALA A 9 1.91 9.24 -23.70
C ALA A 9 2.96 9.00 -22.62
N ILE A 10 3.73 7.93 -22.79
CA ILE A 10 4.97 7.69 -22.03
C ILE A 10 6.03 8.59 -22.67
N GLU A 11 6.49 9.58 -21.94
CA GLU A 11 7.54 10.51 -22.42
C GLU A 11 8.93 10.05 -22.01
N ILE A 12 9.04 9.45 -20.84
CA ILE A 12 10.31 9.00 -20.25
C ILE A 12 10.13 7.59 -19.67
N ALA A 13 11.16 6.76 -19.75
CA ALA A 13 11.17 5.45 -19.09
C ALA A 13 10.97 5.64 -17.56
N GLY A 14 9.99 4.94 -17.02
CA GLY A 14 9.63 5.07 -15.60
C GLY A 14 8.60 6.17 -15.29
N ASP A 15 7.98 6.77 -16.31
CA ASP A 15 6.86 7.69 -16.11
C ASP A 15 5.71 6.99 -15.35
N TYR A 16 5.18 7.68 -14.36
CA TYR A 16 4.02 7.24 -13.59
C TYR A 16 3.14 8.43 -13.19
N ASN A 17 1.87 8.16 -13.03
CA ASN A 17 0.92 9.07 -12.43
C ASN A 17 0.59 8.58 -11.02
N MET A 18 0.74 9.47 -10.05
CA MET A 18 0.35 9.25 -8.67
C MET A 18 -0.57 10.41 -8.28
N ASP A 19 -1.85 10.14 -8.07
CA ASP A 19 -2.82 11.18 -7.79
C ASP A 19 -2.72 11.63 -6.34
N GLU A 20 -3.00 10.74 -5.41
CA GLU A 20 -2.99 10.98 -3.98
C GLU A 20 -2.30 9.81 -3.27
N VAL A 21 -1.70 10.11 -2.11
CA VAL A 21 -1.24 9.10 -1.16
C VAL A 21 -1.74 9.50 0.21
N LEU A 22 -2.75 8.80 0.68
CA LEU A 22 -3.45 9.10 1.92
C LEU A 22 -3.05 8.10 3.01
N LEU A 23 -2.63 8.64 4.12
CA LEU A 23 -2.50 7.90 5.36
C LEU A 23 -3.77 8.12 6.18
N VAL A 24 -4.45 7.02 6.50
CA VAL A 24 -5.74 7.04 7.20
C VAL A 24 -5.55 6.46 8.59
N ASN A 25 -5.89 7.21 9.61
CA ASN A 25 -5.78 6.76 11.00
C ASN A 25 -6.94 5.81 11.39
N HIS A 26 -6.94 5.35 12.64
CA HIS A 26 -7.97 4.45 13.18
C HIS A 26 -9.36 5.14 13.31
N GLU A 27 -9.41 6.46 13.38
CA GLU A 27 -10.63 7.26 13.43
C GLU A 27 -11.21 7.54 12.04
N GLY A 28 -10.41 7.28 10.99
CA GLY A 28 -10.80 7.51 9.61
C GLY A 28 -10.33 8.85 9.03
N ASP A 29 -9.56 9.64 9.81
CA ASP A 29 -9.01 10.89 9.31
C ASP A 29 -7.95 10.62 8.25
N LYS A 30 -8.04 11.33 7.15
CA LYS A 30 -7.17 11.20 5.98
C LYS A 30 -6.14 12.33 5.95
N THR A 31 -4.87 11.97 5.82
CA THR A 31 -3.77 12.92 5.66
C THR A 31 -3.06 12.63 4.36
N ASP A 32 -2.99 13.61 3.45
CA ASP A 32 -2.19 13.48 2.23
C ASP A 32 -0.71 13.62 2.56
N ILE A 33 0.03 12.54 2.34
CA ILE A 33 1.47 12.44 2.57
C ILE A 33 2.30 12.49 1.29
N LYS A 34 1.67 12.64 0.12
CA LYS A 34 2.34 12.60 -1.19
C LYS A 34 3.58 13.50 -1.26
N ARG A 35 3.48 14.73 -0.74
CA ARG A 35 4.58 15.71 -0.77
C ARG A 35 5.73 15.39 0.18
N MET A 36 5.52 14.47 1.11
CA MET A 36 6.51 14.06 2.11
C MET A 36 7.27 12.81 1.68
N ILE A 37 6.83 12.14 0.61
CA ILE A 37 7.41 10.90 0.12
C ILE A 37 8.70 11.21 -0.64
N VAL A 38 9.79 10.61 -0.19
CA VAL A 38 11.11 10.64 -0.85
C VAL A 38 11.29 9.43 -1.74
N GLU A 39 10.81 8.26 -1.28
CA GLU A 39 10.94 6.99 -1.99
C GLU A 39 9.72 6.12 -1.70
N PHE A 40 9.22 5.46 -2.74
CA PHE A 40 8.06 4.57 -2.68
C PHE A 40 8.37 3.26 -3.39
N ASN A 41 8.41 2.16 -2.65
CA ASN A 41 8.69 0.83 -3.19
C ASN A 41 7.53 -0.12 -2.92
N ILE A 42 7.16 -0.87 -3.95
CA ILE A 42 6.20 -1.99 -3.86
C ILE A 42 6.95 -3.27 -4.26
N TYR A 43 6.82 -4.29 -3.43
CA TYR A 43 7.44 -5.60 -3.66
C TYR A 43 6.37 -6.65 -3.91
N GLU A 44 6.33 -7.14 -5.13
CA GLU A 44 5.44 -8.20 -5.57
C GLU A 44 6.25 -9.40 -6.04
N SER A 45 5.77 -10.60 -5.75
CA SER A 45 6.42 -11.86 -6.17
C SER A 45 5.37 -12.92 -6.38
N ILE A 46 5.49 -13.69 -7.47
CA ILE A 46 4.64 -14.85 -7.76
C ILE A 46 4.76 -15.97 -6.72
N TYR A 47 5.83 -15.96 -5.91
CA TYR A 47 6.08 -16.95 -4.85
C TYR A 47 5.52 -16.53 -3.49
N LYS A 48 4.88 -15.36 -3.41
CA LYS A 48 4.30 -14.84 -2.17
C LYS A 48 2.82 -14.53 -2.38
N ASN A 49 2.03 -14.88 -1.38
CA ASN A 49 0.59 -14.61 -1.37
C ASN A 49 0.23 -13.16 -1.02
N ALA A 50 1.20 -12.29 -0.81
CA ALA A 50 0.99 -10.95 -0.30
C ALA A 50 1.96 -9.95 -0.93
N VAL A 51 1.48 -8.72 -1.09
CA VAL A 51 2.27 -7.58 -1.54
C VAL A 51 2.72 -6.78 -0.32
N THR A 52 3.98 -6.37 -0.33
CA THR A 52 4.56 -5.51 0.72
C THR A 52 5.26 -4.32 0.09
N GLY A 53 5.59 -3.32 0.90
CA GLY A 53 6.34 -2.18 0.41
C GLY A 53 6.92 -1.30 1.50
N THR A 54 7.63 -0.30 1.07
CA THR A 54 8.26 0.71 1.93
C THR A 54 8.05 2.11 1.41
N LEU A 55 7.83 3.05 2.34
CA LEU A 55 7.78 4.48 2.10
C LEU A 55 8.87 5.16 2.91
N VAL A 56 9.75 5.89 2.25
CA VAL A 56 10.68 6.81 2.93
C VAL A 56 10.01 8.18 2.98
N ILE A 57 9.84 8.69 4.18
CA ILE A 57 9.16 9.97 4.45
C ILE A 57 10.17 10.99 4.96
N ALA A 58 10.07 12.21 4.45
CA ALA A 58 10.69 13.40 5.01
C ALA A 58 9.61 14.28 5.63
N ASP A 59 9.50 14.24 6.94
CA ASP A 59 8.44 14.89 7.73
C ASP A 59 8.94 16.19 8.33
N ALA A 60 8.58 17.30 7.69
CA ALA A 60 8.80 18.66 8.19
C ALA A 60 7.60 19.22 8.97
N GLN A 61 6.48 18.49 9.03
CA GLN A 61 5.25 18.92 9.69
C GLN A 61 5.00 18.26 11.05
N ASN A 62 5.92 17.35 11.45
CA ASN A 62 5.80 16.54 12.66
C ASN A 62 4.49 15.71 12.66
N MET A 63 4.24 15.04 11.55
CA MET A 63 3.03 14.24 11.32
C MET A 63 2.87 13.16 12.40
N ILE A 64 3.95 12.48 12.78
CA ILE A 64 3.92 11.43 13.82
C ILE A 64 3.38 11.96 15.15
N ALA A 65 3.64 13.21 15.50
CA ALA A 65 3.11 13.78 16.73
C ALA A 65 1.62 14.14 16.63
N LYS A 66 1.17 14.54 15.42
CA LYS A 66 -0.23 14.88 15.16
C LYS A 66 -1.10 13.64 14.96
N MET A 67 -0.53 12.62 14.32
CA MET A 67 -1.17 11.35 14.03
C MET A 67 -0.23 10.21 14.46
N PRO A 68 -0.30 9.77 15.72
CA PRO A 68 0.55 8.70 16.22
C PRO A 68 0.30 7.40 15.43
N ILE A 69 1.37 6.79 14.92
CA ILE A 69 1.29 5.52 14.20
C ILE A 69 1.22 4.38 15.22
N GLN A 70 0.08 3.71 15.26
CA GLN A 70 -0.24 2.62 16.21
C GLN A 70 -0.21 1.23 15.56
N GLY A 71 -0.12 1.15 14.21
CA GLY A 71 -0.15 -0.10 13.45
C GLY A 71 -1.55 -0.50 12.97
N THR A 72 -2.50 0.43 13.02
CA THR A 72 -3.86 0.27 12.47
C THR A 72 -4.11 1.15 11.26
N GLU A 73 -3.13 1.99 10.94
CA GLU A 73 -3.21 2.95 9.84
C GLU A 73 -3.28 2.24 8.50
N ARG A 74 -4.14 2.79 7.64
CA ARG A 74 -4.27 2.36 6.25
C ARG A 74 -3.53 3.33 5.36
N LEU A 75 -2.91 2.78 4.33
CA LEU A 75 -2.29 3.53 3.25
C LEU A 75 -3.15 3.34 2.00
N GLU A 76 -3.71 4.43 1.53
CA GLU A 76 -4.51 4.48 0.30
C GLU A 76 -3.74 5.25 -0.77
N PHE A 77 -3.64 4.70 -1.97
CA PHE A 77 -3.00 5.36 -3.09
C PHE A 77 -3.49 4.80 -4.42
N LYS A 78 -3.30 5.61 -5.45
CA LYS A 78 -3.54 5.20 -6.83
C LYS A 78 -2.34 5.54 -7.67
N LEU A 79 -1.75 4.50 -8.26
CA LEU A 79 -0.62 4.59 -9.17
C LEU A 79 -1.04 4.08 -10.53
N SER A 80 -0.70 4.81 -11.58
CA SER A 80 -0.87 4.34 -12.95
C SER A 80 0.35 4.68 -13.80
N THR A 81 0.65 3.82 -14.75
CA THR A 81 1.60 4.15 -15.80
C THR A 81 0.87 4.86 -16.93
N PRO A 82 1.41 5.97 -17.48
CA PRO A 82 0.86 6.57 -18.69
C PRO A 82 0.94 5.55 -19.83
N GLY A 83 -0.07 5.53 -20.68
CA GLY A 83 -0.11 4.60 -21.82
C GLY A 83 -1.48 4.53 -22.47
N THR A 84 -1.56 3.89 -23.61
CA THR A 84 -2.85 3.57 -24.21
C THR A 84 -3.61 2.60 -23.33
N ARG A 85 -4.94 2.69 -23.29
CA ARG A 85 -5.86 1.90 -22.43
C ARG A 85 -5.55 0.40 -22.32
N LYS A 86 -4.84 -0.19 -23.30
CA LYS A 86 -4.46 -1.61 -23.29
C LYS A 86 -3.13 -1.89 -22.58
N LEU A 87 -2.30 -0.88 -22.36
CA LEU A 87 -0.95 -1.01 -21.79
C LEU A 87 -0.80 -0.24 -20.46
N ALA A 88 -1.81 0.51 -20.04
CA ALA A 88 -1.79 1.19 -18.76
C ALA A 88 -1.99 0.18 -17.62
N HIS A 89 -1.01 0.10 -16.73
CA HIS A 89 -1.15 -0.64 -15.49
C HIS A 89 -1.56 0.32 -14.38
N THR A 90 -2.61 -0.04 -13.64
CA THR A 90 -3.08 0.73 -12.50
C THR A 90 -3.05 -0.13 -11.25
N VAL A 91 -2.40 0.38 -10.21
CA VAL A 91 -2.49 -0.15 -8.85
C VAL A 91 -3.38 0.79 -8.06
N ASP A 92 -4.58 0.32 -7.75
CA ASP A 92 -5.57 1.07 -6.97
C ASP A 92 -5.71 0.42 -5.60
N ALA A 93 -5.18 1.09 -4.59
CA ALA A 93 -5.17 0.67 -3.20
C ALA A 93 -6.13 1.51 -2.35
N SER A 94 -7.22 2.00 -2.94
CA SER A 94 -8.24 2.76 -2.23
C SER A 94 -9.16 1.85 -1.39
N GLU A 95 -9.83 2.43 -0.41
CA GLU A 95 -10.88 1.73 0.35
C GLU A 95 -12.06 1.35 -0.54
N GLU A 96 -12.35 2.14 -1.58
CA GLU A 96 -13.43 1.89 -2.55
C GLU A 96 -13.23 0.58 -3.30
N THR A 97 -11.98 0.26 -3.67
CA THR A 97 -11.64 -1.02 -4.30
C THR A 97 -11.57 -2.16 -3.29
N GLY A 98 -11.51 -1.84 -1.99
CA GLY A 98 -11.40 -2.80 -0.90
C GLY A 98 -10.00 -3.37 -0.71
N HIS A 99 -8.98 -2.74 -1.29
CA HIS A 99 -7.59 -3.21 -1.27
C HIS A 99 -6.59 -2.22 -0.62
N PRO A 100 -6.93 -1.50 0.46
CA PRO A 100 -5.97 -0.63 1.12
C PRO A 100 -4.81 -1.45 1.69
N PHE A 101 -3.65 -0.84 1.78
CA PHE A 101 -2.51 -1.40 2.50
C PHE A 101 -2.54 -0.97 3.97
N TYR A 102 -1.80 -1.68 4.80
CA TYR A 102 -1.73 -1.43 6.24
C TYR A 102 -0.29 -1.18 6.66
N ILE A 103 -0.07 -0.16 7.46
CA ILE A 103 1.24 0.11 8.06
C ILE A 103 1.45 -0.89 9.21
N TYR A 104 2.58 -1.59 9.21
CA TYR A 104 2.88 -2.57 10.26
C TYR A 104 4.19 -2.32 10.99
N LYS A 105 5.04 -1.45 10.46
CA LYS A 105 6.34 -1.17 11.07
C LYS A 105 6.84 0.22 10.66
N LEU A 106 7.48 0.90 11.62
CA LEU A 106 8.22 2.13 11.41
C LEU A 106 9.69 1.91 11.79
N THR A 107 10.61 2.32 10.93
CA THR A 107 12.06 2.16 11.14
C THR A 107 12.84 3.39 10.73
N ASN A 108 14.13 3.40 11.06
CA ASN A 108 15.10 4.40 10.59
C ASN A 108 14.70 5.85 10.91
N LYS A 109 14.01 6.06 12.05
CA LYS A 109 13.65 7.40 12.49
C LYS A 109 14.91 8.19 12.84
N LYS A 110 15.19 9.26 12.10
CA LYS A 110 16.34 10.13 12.32
C LYS A 110 16.01 11.58 11.98
N GLN A 111 16.65 12.50 12.63
CA GLN A 111 16.61 13.91 12.26
C GLN A 111 17.55 14.14 11.09
N VAL A 112 17.06 14.77 10.03
CA VAL A 112 17.83 15.06 8.80
C VAL A 112 18.29 16.52 8.78
N SER A 113 17.42 17.40 9.26
CA SER A 113 17.72 18.82 9.42
C SER A 113 16.93 19.38 10.59
N GLU A 114 17.16 20.65 10.94
CA GLU A 114 16.36 21.33 11.94
C GLU A 114 14.89 21.32 11.54
N GLY A 115 14.04 20.74 12.40
CA GLY A 115 12.61 20.63 12.16
C GLY A 115 12.17 19.53 11.17
N THR A 116 13.10 18.75 10.58
CA THR A 116 12.74 17.69 9.63
C THR A 116 13.21 16.32 10.11
N MET A 117 12.25 15.41 10.23
CA MET A 117 12.51 14.01 10.55
C MET A 117 12.40 13.14 9.30
N SER A 118 13.24 12.13 9.18
CA SER A 118 13.06 11.07 8.16
C SER A 118 12.82 9.75 8.85
N TYR A 119 11.93 8.95 8.27
CA TYR A 119 11.64 7.60 8.72
C TYR A 119 11.09 6.74 7.58
N VAL A 120 11.11 5.44 7.79
CA VAL A 120 10.61 4.47 6.82
C VAL A 120 9.35 3.80 7.38
N LEU A 121 8.26 3.89 6.65
CA LEU A 121 7.04 3.16 6.91
C LEU A 121 7.04 1.88 6.07
N HIS A 122 6.81 0.75 6.72
CA HIS A 122 6.62 -0.53 6.05
C HIS A 122 5.13 -0.83 5.99
N PHE A 123 4.67 -1.20 4.82
CA PHE A 123 3.27 -1.53 4.60
C PHE A 123 3.11 -2.89 3.93
N GLY A 124 1.95 -3.48 4.12
CA GLY A 124 1.60 -4.75 3.52
C GLY A 124 0.12 -4.84 3.18
N SER A 125 -0.21 -5.74 2.26
CA SER A 125 -1.59 -6.00 1.88
C SER A 125 -2.37 -6.63 3.05
N ARG A 126 -3.70 -6.66 2.94
CA ARG A 126 -4.58 -7.29 3.92
C ARG A 126 -4.19 -8.75 4.17
N GLU A 127 -3.88 -9.48 3.11
CA GLU A 127 -3.47 -10.89 3.19
C GLU A 127 -2.18 -11.05 3.98
N PHE A 128 -1.21 -10.13 3.82
CA PHE A 128 0.01 -10.12 4.62
C PHE A 128 -0.29 -10.00 6.11
N MET A 129 -1.13 -9.03 6.49
CA MET A 129 -1.48 -8.79 7.89
C MET A 129 -2.24 -9.96 8.51
N ARG A 130 -3.13 -10.58 7.75
CA ARG A 130 -3.90 -11.73 8.22
C ARG A 130 -3.05 -12.98 8.32
N ASN A 131 -2.17 -13.23 7.35
CA ASN A 131 -1.28 -14.38 7.35
C ASN A 131 -0.35 -14.42 8.58
N LEU A 132 -0.02 -13.26 9.17
CA LEU A 132 0.76 -13.20 10.41
C LEU A 132 -0.02 -13.69 11.65
N ARG A 133 -1.34 -13.66 11.61
CA ARG A 133 -2.22 -13.94 12.76
C ARG A 133 -2.92 -15.29 12.67
N VAL A 134 -3.18 -15.77 11.46
CA VAL A 134 -4.03 -16.92 11.20
C VAL A 134 -3.18 -18.12 10.89
N LYS A 135 -3.47 -19.23 11.58
CA LYS A 135 -2.92 -20.55 11.28
C LYS A 135 -4.06 -21.44 10.78
N VAL A 136 -3.87 -22.03 9.60
CA VAL A 136 -4.79 -23.02 9.06
C VAL A 136 -4.42 -24.38 9.63
N SER A 137 -5.34 -25.00 10.36
CA SER A 137 -5.16 -26.32 10.98
C SER A 137 -6.43 -27.15 10.83
N GLN A 138 -6.73 -27.55 9.59
CA GLN A 138 -7.85 -28.44 9.29
C GLN A 138 -7.55 -29.30 8.07
N ALA A 139 -8.27 -30.44 7.94
CA ALA A 139 -8.21 -31.27 6.76
C ALA A 139 -9.14 -30.70 5.68
N TYR A 140 -8.67 -30.73 4.46
CA TYR A 140 -9.45 -30.33 3.29
C TYR A 140 -9.67 -31.53 2.38
N ASN A 141 -10.85 -31.60 1.76
CA ASN A 141 -11.18 -32.55 0.71
C ASN A 141 -11.53 -31.76 -0.55
N GLY A 142 -10.98 -32.12 -1.69
CA GLY A 142 -11.22 -31.46 -2.97
C GLY A 142 -9.95 -31.32 -3.79
N THR A 143 -10.05 -30.57 -4.86
CA THR A 143 -8.90 -30.24 -5.71
C THR A 143 -8.06 -29.16 -5.05
N MET A 144 -6.80 -29.05 -5.43
CA MET A 144 -5.85 -28.08 -4.82
C MET A 144 -6.29 -26.63 -5.04
N ASP A 145 -6.84 -26.32 -6.20
CA ASP A 145 -7.39 -25.02 -6.56
C ASP A 145 -8.60 -24.64 -5.72
N ASP A 146 -9.52 -25.58 -5.48
CA ASP A 146 -10.68 -25.39 -4.60
C ASP A 146 -10.25 -25.11 -3.17
N ILE A 147 -9.27 -25.86 -2.65
CA ILE A 147 -8.74 -25.70 -1.29
C ILE A 147 -8.08 -24.32 -1.15
N VAL A 148 -7.26 -23.92 -2.11
CA VAL A 148 -6.62 -22.60 -2.10
C VAL A 148 -7.67 -21.49 -2.17
N ALA A 149 -8.65 -21.60 -3.05
CA ALA A 149 -9.74 -20.65 -3.17
C ALA A 149 -10.54 -20.50 -1.86
N GLN A 150 -10.82 -21.61 -1.19
CA GLN A 150 -11.49 -21.62 0.13
C GLN A 150 -10.67 -20.87 1.18
N ILE A 151 -9.35 -21.14 1.30
CA ILE A 151 -8.47 -20.49 2.26
C ILE A 151 -8.40 -18.97 2.00
N PHE A 152 -8.34 -18.58 0.73
CA PHE A 152 -8.30 -17.16 0.38
C PHE A 152 -9.63 -16.43 0.65
N ALA A 153 -10.75 -17.06 0.36
CA ALA A 153 -12.09 -16.45 0.49
C ALA A 153 -12.64 -16.48 1.92
N ASP A 154 -12.21 -17.42 2.74
CA ASP A 154 -12.77 -17.61 4.09
C ASP A 154 -12.43 -16.43 5.00
N LYS A 155 -13.48 -15.87 5.62
CA LYS A 155 -13.38 -14.75 6.58
C LYS A 155 -12.56 -15.10 7.83
N SER A 156 -12.51 -16.36 8.22
CA SER A 156 -11.69 -16.83 9.35
C SER A 156 -10.20 -16.91 8.99
N TYR A 157 -9.87 -16.99 7.71
CA TYR A 157 -8.49 -17.07 7.21
C TYR A 157 -8.03 -15.78 6.55
N LEU A 158 -7.73 -15.78 5.26
CA LEU A 158 -7.15 -14.63 4.59
C LEU A 158 -8.18 -13.54 4.28
N ASP A 159 -9.45 -13.90 4.11
CA ASP A 159 -10.54 -12.96 3.77
C ASP A 159 -10.10 -12.02 2.63
N SER A 160 -9.47 -12.60 1.62
CA SER A 160 -9.00 -11.86 0.48
C SER A 160 -10.18 -11.39 -0.36
N ARG A 161 -10.12 -10.13 -0.77
CA ARG A 161 -11.11 -9.54 -1.68
C ARG A 161 -10.62 -9.53 -3.12
N LYS A 162 -9.42 -10.04 -3.37
CA LYS A 162 -8.87 -10.20 -4.72
C LYS A 162 -9.62 -11.29 -5.46
N ARG A 163 -9.92 -11.04 -6.72
CA ARG A 163 -10.57 -11.98 -7.65
C ARG A 163 -9.59 -12.46 -8.69
#